data_309ac66a2fcc2e778e61df4118cbd50c
#
_entry.id   309ac66a2fcc2e778e61df4118cbd50c
#
_cell.length_a   1.000
_cell.length_b   1.000
_cell.length_c   1.000
_cell.angle_alpha   90.00
_cell.angle_beta   90.00
_cell.angle_gamma   90.00
#
_symmetry.space_group_name_H-M   'P 1'
#
loop_
_entity.id
_entity.type
_entity.pdbx_description
1 polymer ?
#
loop_
_entity_poly.entity_id
_entity_poly.type
_entity_poly.pdbx_seq_one_letter_code
_entity_poly.pdbx_strand_id
1 'polypeptide(L)'
;INLGVDPKHADQMVRGTVVLPNGIGKTVRVAVFAKGEKQREAQDAGADVVGEADLAKRIEEGFMDFDTVIATPDMMGVVGRLGKVLGPRGLMPNPKVGTVTADVGKAIREAKGGKVEFRAEKAGIVHAPVGKASFPAEKLAENFNALMELVMKLKPSTAKGVYLKGATISATMTPGIKLDV
;
A
#
# COMPACT_ATOMS: atom_id res chain seq x y z
N ILE A 1 -3.35 -2.82 14.16
CA ILE A 1 -3.56 -4.24 14.49
C ILE A 1 -2.27 -4.77 15.08
N ASN A 2 -2.31 -5.29 16.30
CA ASN A 2 -1.16 -5.87 16.98
C ASN A 2 -1.11 -7.38 16.74
N LEU A 3 -0.01 -7.84 16.13
CA LEU A 3 0.18 -9.24 15.78
C LEU A 3 1.25 -9.90 16.64
N GLY A 4 1.08 -11.19 16.91
CA GLY A 4 2.04 -12.04 17.61
C GLY A 4 3.12 -12.60 16.67
N VAL A 5 3.76 -11.73 15.88
CA VAL A 5 4.85 -12.10 14.97
C VAL A 5 6.14 -11.39 15.35
N ASP A 6 7.29 -11.99 15.01
CA ASP A 6 8.60 -11.35 15.10
C ASP A 6 9.14 -11.00 13.71
N PRO A 7 8.96 -9.76 13.25
CA PRO A 7 9.37 -9.33 11.90
C PRO A 7 10.89 -9.29 11.68
N LYS A 8 11.70 -9.58 12.70
CA LYS A 8 13.15 -9.77 12.53
C LYS A 8 13.44 -11.00 11.68
N HIS A 9 12.56 -12.00 11.75
CA HIS A 9 12.63 -13.18 10.92
C HIS A 9 11.89 -12.93 9.61
N ALA A 10 12.56 -13.14 8.48
CA ALA A 10 12.01 -12.87 7.15
C ALA A 10 10.75 -13.68 6.81
N ASP A 11 10.62 -14.87 7.41
CA ASP A 11 9.47 -15.77 7.29
C ASP A 11 8.26 -15.34 8.12
N GLN A 12 8.45 -14.47 9.14
CA GLN A 12 7.37 -13.91 9.95
C GLN A 12 6.97 -12.48 9.54
N MET A 13 7.53 -11.97 8.45
CA MET A 13 7.19 -10.67 7.92
C MET A 13 5.82 -10.68 7.24
N VAL A 14 4.81 -10.13 7.90
CA VAL A 14 3.47 -9.95 7.34
C VAL A 14 3.41 -8.67 6.52
N ARG A 15 3.09 -8.80 5.25
CA ARG A 15 2.86 -7.69 4.33
C ARG A 15 1.87 -8.10 3.25
N GLY A 16 1.06 -7.16 2.82
CA GLY A 16 0.07 -7.41 1.78
C GLY A 16 -0.58 -6.14 1.28
N THR A 17 -1.51 -6.32 0.39
CA THR A 17 -2.38 -5.26 -0.11
C THR A 17 -3.82 -5.71 -0.06
N VAL A 18 -4.68 -4.84 0.36
CA VAL A 18 -6.14 -5.03 0.37
C VAL A 18 -6.79 -3.95 -0.49
N VAL A 19 -7.77 -4.32 -1.26
CA VAL A 19 -8.68 -3.36 -1.91
C VAL A 19 -9.87 -3.21 -1.01
N LEU A 20 -10.02 -2.01 -0.44
CA LEU A 20 -11.13 -1.73 0.47
C LEU A 20 -12.42 -1.53 -0.31
N PRO A 21 -13.54 -2.20 0.05
CA PRO A 21 -14.79 -2.13 -0.71
C PRO A 21 -15.36 -0.71 -0.80
N ASN A 22 -15.17 0.10 0.24
CA ASN A 22 -15.65 1.50 0.28
C ASN A 22 -14.54 2.53 0.00
N GLY A 23 -13.34 2.06 -0.42
CA GLY A 23 -12.17 2.93 -0.62
C GLY A 23 -11.69 3.58 0.67
N ILE A 24 -10.74 4.52 0.52
CA ILE A 24 -10.14 5.26 1.66
C ILE A 24 -10.79 6.65 1.81
N GLY A 25 -11.56 7.10 0.81
CA GLY A 25 -12.10 8.46 0.76
C GLY A 25 -11.06 9.55 0.44
N LYS A 26 -9.85 9.16 0.01
CA LYS A 26 -8.79 10.05 -0.45
C LYS A 26 -8.61 9.85 -1.97
N THR A 27 -8.47 10.93 -2.71
CA THR A 27 -8.03 10.86 -4.11
C THR A 27 -6.55 10.51 -4.12
N VAL A 28 -6.23 9.30 -4.56
CA VAL A 28 -4.85 8.80 -4.64
C VAL A 28 -4.24 9.28 -5.95
N ARG A 29 -3.10 9.97 -5.87
CA ARG A 29 -2.31 10.36 -7.04
C ARG A 29 -1.30 9.28 -7.36
N VAL A 30 -1.35 8.79 -8.59
CA VAL A 30 -0.56 7.64 -9.04
C VAL A 30 0.53 8.11 -10.01
N ALA A 31 1.78 7.85 -9.65
CA ALA A 31 2.92 8.00 -10.55
C ALA A 31 3.26 6.66 -11.20
N VAL A 32 3.50 6.68 -12.51
CA VAL A 32 3.76 5.47 -13.29
C VAL A 32 5.07 5.57 -14.04
N PHE A 33 5.94 4.58 -13.84
CA PHE A 33 7.14 4.37 -14.63
C PHE A 33 6.88 3.33 -15.71
N ALA A 34 6.75 3.79 -16.95
CA ALA A 34 6.49 2.92 -18.10
C ALA A 34 7.18 3.46 -19.35
N LYS A 35 7.39 2.59 -20.35
CA LYS A 35 7.97 2.93 -21.65
C LYS A 35 6.96 2.76 -22.79
N GLY A 36 7.07 3.65 -23.78
CA GLY A 36 6.40 3.53 -25.07
C GLY A 36 4.87 3.42 -24.95
N GLU A 37 4.29 2.37 -25.49
CA GLU A 37 2.83 2.16 -25.51
C GLU A 37 2.22 2.08 -24.12
N LYS A 38 2.95 1.55 -23.13
CA LYS A 38 2.48 1.47 -21.74
C LYS A 38 2.34 2.82 -21.06
N GLN A 39 3.00 3.86 -21.55
CA GLN A 39 2.77 5.23 -21.06
C GLN A 39 1.38 5.73 -21.48
N ARG A 40 0.97 5.44 -22.74
CA ARG A 40 -0.36 5.80 -23.23
C ARG A 40 -1.43 5.03 -22.47
N GLU A 41 -1.23 3.72 -22.30
CA GLU A 41 -2.13 2.90 -21.48
C GLU A 41 -2.27 3.44 -20.05
N ALA A 42 -1.17 3.90 -19.44
CA ALA A 42 -1.20 4.50 -18.11
C ALA A 42 -1.97 5.83 -18.08
N GLN A 43 -1.80 6.67 -19.10
CA GLN A 43 -2.54 7.94 -19.23
C GLN A 43 -4.04 7.69 -19.44
N ASP A 44 -4.39 6.76 -20.31
CA ASP A 44 -5.78 6.37 -20.58
C ASP A 44 -6.46 5.76 -19.35
N ALA A 45 -5.71 5.02 -18.53
CA ALA A 45 -6.17 4.50 -17.25
C ALA A 45 -6.27 5.56 -16.13
N GLY A 46 -5.84 6.78 -16.42
CA GLY A 46 -5.98 7.93 -15.51
C GLY A 46 -4.81 8.08 -14.54
N ALA A 47 -3.59 7.70 -14.89
CA ALA A 47 -2.41 8.03 -14.09
C ALA A 47 -2.21 9.55 -14.04
N ASP A 48 -1.82 10.06 -12.87
CA ASP A 48 -1.66 11.51 -12.67
C ASP A 48 -0.28 11.99 -13.15
N VAL A 49 0.71 11.14 -13.04
CA VAL A 49 2.07 11.40 -13.51
C VAL A 49 2.60 10.16 -14.22
N VAL A 50 3.06 10.30 -15.45
CA VAL A 50 3.66 9.21 -16.23
C VAL A 50 5.01 9.69 -16.77
N GLY A 51 6.02 8.86 -16.66
CA GLY A 51 7.35 9.18 -17.16
C GLY A 51 8.33 8.01 -17.15
N GLU A 52 9.51 8.28 -17.65
CA GLU A 52 10.66 7.35 -17.67
C GLU A 52 11.79 7.89 -16.78
N ALA A 53 12.98 8.07 -17.38
CA ALA A 53 14.14 8.63 -16.69
C ALA A 53 14.00 10.12 -16.35
N ASP A 54 13.16 10.86 -17.05
CA ASP A 54 12.78 12.24 -16.76
C ASP A 54 12.02 12.36 -15.44
N LEU A 55 11.06 11.48 -15.22
CA LEU A 55 10.34 11.40 -13.94
C LEU A 55 11.30 11.03 -12.79
N ALA A 56 12.24 10.11 -13.04
CA ALA A 56 13.23 9.74 -12.03
C ALA A 56 14.08 10.95 -11.60
N LYS A 57 14.55 11.77 -12.54
CA LYS A 57 15.30 13.00 -12.23
C LYS A 57 14.47 13.99 -11.43
N ARG A 58 13.21 14.22 -11.80
CA ARG A 58 12.30 15.10 -11.06
C ARG A 58 12.10 14.63 -9.61
N ILE A 59 12.03 13.33 -9.37
CA ILE A 59 11.93 12.75 -8.03
C ILE A 59 13.22 12.96 -7.23
N GLU A 60 14.38 12.80 -7.87
CA GLU A 60 15.69 13.11 -7.26
C GLU A 60 15.81 14.60 -6.89
N GLU A 61 15.24 15.49 -7.70
CA GLU A 61 15.16 16.94 -7.47
C GLU A 61 14.14 17.32 -6.38
N GLY A 62 13.35 16.35 -5.87
CA GLY A 62 12.42 16.55 -4.76
C GLY A 62 10.94 16.56 -5.16
N PHE A 63 10.59 16.26 -6.40
CA PHE A 63 9.20 16.10 -6.79
C PHE A 63 8.59 14.85 -6.16
N MET A 64 7.60 15.04 -5.26
CA MET A 64 6.97 13.97 -4.49
C MET A 64 5.44 14.10 -4.44
N ASP A 65 4.86 14.69 -5.48
CA ASP A 65 3.44 15.00 -5.54
C ASP A 65 2.59 13.81 -6.01
N PHE A 66 2.81 12.65 -5.38
CA PHE A 66 2.11 11.39 -5.62
C PHE A 66 2.04 10.55 -4.34
N ASP A 67 1.03 9.69 -4.28
CA ASP A 67 0.76 8.82 -3.13
C ASP A 67 1.15 7.36 -3.38
N THR A 68 1.23 6.94 -4.65
CA THR A 68 1.58 5.56 -5.04
C THR A 68 2.44 5.57 -6.28
N VAL A 69 3.42 4.68 -6.33
CA VAL A 69 4.29 4.48 -7.49
C VAL A 69 4.03 3.09 -8.08
N ILE A 70 3.73 3.06 -9.37
CA ILE A 70 3.61 1.82 -10.16
C ILE A 70 4.74 1.81 -11.17
N ALA A 71 5.35 0.66 -11.38
CA ALA A 71 6.43 0.51 -12.35
C ALA A 71 6.23 -0.74 -13.21
N THR A 72 6.61 -0.64 -14.48
CA THR A 72 6.79 -1.85 -15.29
C THR A 72 8.10 -2.55 -14.90
N PRO A 73 8.20 -3.89 -15.05
CA PRO A 73 9.40 -4.63 -14.71
C PRO A 73 10.66 -4.07 -15.38
N ASP A 74 10.55 -3.60 -16.61
CA ASP A 74 11.64 -3.03 -17.41
C ASP A 74 12.21 -1.73 -16.80
N MET A 75 11.37 -0.97 -16.08
CA MET A 75 11.75 0.30 -15.46
C MET A 75 12.34 0.14 -14.05
N MET A 76 12.33 -1.08 -13.50
CA MET A 76 12.86 -1.33 -12.14
C MET A 76 14.34 -0.98 -12.01
N GLY A 77 15.12 -1.07 -13.09
CA GLY A 77 16.52 -0.63 -13.07
C GLY A 77 16.69 0.88 -12.81
N VAL A 78 15.76 1.69 -13.31
CA VAL A 78 15.73 3.15 -13.09
C VAL A 78 15.17 3.46 -11.69
N VAL A 79 14.03 2.86 -11.36
CA VAL A 79 13.36 3.05 -10.06
C VAL A 79 14.23 2.57 -8.90
N GLY A 80 15.06 1.53 -9.09
CA GLY A 80 15.98 1.02 -8.08
C GLY A 80 16.96 2.07 -7.57
N ARG A 81 17.38 3.01 -8.42
CA ARG A 81 18.25 4.14 -8.04
C ARG A 81 17.54 5.10 -7.07
N LEU A 82 16.23 5.23 -7.19
CA LEU A 82 15.39 6.04 -6.32
C LEU A 82 15.10 5.40 -4.95
N GLY A 83 15.64 4.20 -4.70
CA GLY A 83 15.41 3.46 -3.46
C GLY A 83 15.75 4.22 -2.19
N LYS A 84 16.76 5.11 -2.24
CA LYS A 84 17.15 5.99 -1.12
C LYS A 84 16.09 7.07 -0.82
N VAL A 85 15.32 7.49 -1.83
CA VAL A 85 14.29 8.53 -1.72
C VAL A 85 12.91 7.91 -1.45
N LEU A 86 12.55 6.91 -2.24
CA LEU A 86 11.22 6.26 -2.16
C LEU A 86 11.11 5.25 -1.01
N GLY A 87 12.22 4.57 -0.66
CA GLY A 87 12.25 3.53 0.36
C GLY A 87 11.81 3.99 1.75
N PRO A 88 12.40 5.07 2.33
CA PRO A 88 12.00 5.58 3.64
C PRO A 88 10.55 6.04 3.73
N ARG A 89 9.98 6.43 2.60
CA ARG A 89 8.57 6.88 2.50
C ARG A 89 7.58 5.74 2.21
N GLY A 90 8.06 4.50 2.02
CA GLY A 90 7.20 3.37 1.70
C GLY A 90 6.62 3.38 0.27
N LEU A 91 7.16 4.23 -0.62
CA LEU A 91 6.66 4.42 -2.00
C LEU A 91 7.40 3.55 -3.02
N MET A 92 8.33 2.70 -2.57
CA MET A 92 9.11 1.84 -3.47
C MET A 92 8.24 0.74 -4.06
N PRO A 93 8.13 0.65 -5.42
CA PRO A 93 7.36 -0.41 -6.05
C PRO A 93 7.88 -1.80 -5.71
N ASN A 94 6.97 -2.74 -5.49
CA ASN A 94 7.32 -4.11 -5.10
C ASN A 94 6.43 -5.13 -5.84
N PRO A 95 7.01 -6.16 -6.48
CA PRO A 95 6.25 -7.21 -7.15
C PRO A 95 5.27 -7.95 -6.24
N LYS A 96 5.66 -8.17 -4.96
CA LYS A 96 4.80 -8.88 -4.00
C LYS A 96 3.53 -8.12 -3.60
N VAL A 97 3.54 -6.82 -3.80
CA VAL A 97 2.44 -5.90 -3.53
C VAL A 97 1.60 -5.64 -4.80
N GLY A 98 2.14 -6.08 -5.96
CA GLY A 98 1.50 -5.87 -7.25
C GLY A 98 1.61 -4.44 -7.77
N THR A 99 2.59 -3.66 -7.28
CA THR A 99 2.93 -2.34 -7.80
C THR A 99 4.01 -2.40 -8.89
N VAL A 100 4.59 -3.58 -9.11
CA VAL A 100 5.42 -3.88 -10.29
C VAL A 100 4.66 -4.87 -11.15
N THR A 101 4.13 -4.40 -12.27
CA THR A 101 3.30 -5.23 -13.16
C THR A 101 3.43 -4.79 -14.60
N ALA A 102 3.15 -5.74 -15.52
CA ALA A 102 3.03 -5.46 -16.94
C ALA A 102 1.65 -4.87 -17.31
N ASP A 103 0.61 -5.16 -16.52
CA ASP A 103 -0.75 -4.62 -16.67
C ASP A 103 -0.90 -3.35 -15.83
N VAL A 104 -0.46 -2.26 -16.41
CA VAL A 104 -0.43 -0.95 -15.76
C VAL A 104 -1.85 -0.41 -15.54
N GLY A 105 -2.75 -0.62 -16.53
CA GLY A 105 -4.11 -0.12 -16.47
C GLY A 105 -4.90 -0.70 -15.30
N LYS A 106 -4.78 -2.01 -15.05
CA LYS A 106 -5.41 -2.67 -13.91
C LYS A 106 -4.86 -2.15 -12.59
N ALA A 107 -3.53 -2.04 -12.47
CA ALA A 107 -2.89 -1.58 -11.25
C ALA A 107 -3.29 -0.14 -10.88
N ILE A 108 -3.45 0.75 -11.86
CA ILE A 108 -3.91 2.13 -11.63
C ILE A 108 -5.36 2.14 -11.13
N ARG A 109 -6.25 1.38 -11.76
CA ARG A 109 -7.65 1.27 -11.33
C ARG A 109 -7.78 0.74 -9.91
N GLU A 110 -7.01 -0.29 -9.56
CA GLU A 110 -6.95 -0.82 -8.19
C GLU A 110 -6.42 0.23 -7.20
N ALA A 111 -5.32 0.92 -7.53
CA ALA A 111 -4.74 1.96 -6.67
C ALA A 111 -5.73 3.10 -6.41
N LYS A 112 -6.45 3.56 -7.43
CA LYS A 112 -7.50 4.58 -7.31
C LYS A 112 -8.77 4.05 -6.64
N GLY A 113 -9.03 2.74 -6.75
CA GLY A 113 -10.17 2.06 -6.12
C GLY A 113 -10.03 1.85 -4.61
N GLY A 114 -8.95 2.31 -3.99
CA GLY A 114 -8.75 2.18 -2.54
C GLY A 114 -7.87 1.00 -2.14
N LYS A 115 -6.92 0.63 -2.98
CA LYS A 115 -5.87 -0.34 -2.63
C LYS A 115 -4.98 0.22 -1.53
N VAL A 116 -4.93 -0.48 -0.40
CA VAL A 116 -4.09 -0.16 0.75
C VAL A 116 -2.98 -1.18 0.86
N GLU A 117 -1.76 -0.70 0.94
CA GLU A 117 -0.60 -1.51 1.29
C GLU A 117 -0.37 -1.48 2.80
N PHE A 118 -0.05 -2.62 3.38
CA PHE A 118 0.34 -2.71 4.78
C PHE A 118 1.54 -3.62 4.98
N ARG A 119 2.30 -3.33 6.02
CA ARG A 119 3.47 -4.09 6.43
C ARG A 119 3.58 -4.10 7.94
N ALA A 120 3.89 -5.26 8.52
CA ALA A 120 4.22 -5.35 9.94
C ALA A 120 5.51 -4.60 10.25
N GLU A 121 5.49 -3.71 11.24
CA GLU A 121 6.66 -3.02 11.77
C GLU A 121 7.51 -3.94 12.65
N LYS A 122 8.68 -3.45 13.08
CA LYS A 122 9.58 -4.20 13.97
C LYS A 122 8.93 -4.67 15.28
N ALA A 123 7.89 -3.99 15.73
CA ALA A 123 7.11 -4.35 16.92
C ALA A 123 5.99 -5.37 16.64
N GLY A 124 5.85 -5.85 15.40
CA GLY A 124 4.76 -6.76 15.02
C GLY A 124 3.41 -6.06 14.82
N ILE A 125 3.41 -4.74 14.69
CA ILE A 125 2.17 -3.95 14.52
C ILE A 125 1.97 -3.64 13.05
N VAL A 126 0.73 -3.79 12.58
CA VAL A 126 0.27 -3.38 11.25
C VAL A 126 -0.51 -2.08 11.36
N HIS A 127 -0.09 -1.06 10.63
CA HIS A 127 -0.81 0.19 10.46
C HIS A 127 -1.41 0.26 9.06
N ALA A 128 -2.71 0.51 8.98
CA ALA A 128 -3.41 0.65 7.71
C ALA A 128 -4.56 1.65 7.83
N PRO A 129 -4.76 2.55 6.86
CA PRO A 129 -5.93 3.41 6.82
C PRO A 129 -7.17 2.59 6.43
N VAL A 130 -8.27 2.76 7.12
CA VAL A 130 -9.55 2.09 6.84
C VAL A 130 -10.61 3.04 6.30
N GLY A 131 -10.35 4.36 6.30
CA GLY A 131 -11.27 5.36 5.79
C GLY A 131 -11.05 6.72 6.42
N LYS A 132 -12.02 7.61 6.27
CA LYS A 132 -12.06 8.92 6.93
C LYS A 132 -13.06 8.94 8.07
N ALA A 133 -12.88 9.83 9.03
CA ALA A 133 -13.81 10.05 10.13
C ALA A 133 -15.23 10.47 9.66
N SER A 134 -15.35 10.96 8.44
CA SER A 134 -16.65 11.30 7.81
C SER A 134 -17.40 10.09 7.27
N PHE A 135 -16.79 8.89 7.26
CA PHE A 135 -17.48 7.69 6.78
C PHE A 135 -18.49 7.20 7.82
N PRO A 136 -19.64 6.64 7.38
CA PRO A 136 -20.55 5.92 8.26
C PRO A 136 -19.83 4.74 8.93
N ALA A 137 -20.25 4.41 10.14
CA ALA A 137 -19.65 3.32 10.90
C ALA A 137 -19.70 1.96 10.16
N GLU A 138 -20.79 1.71 9.44
CA GLU A 138 -20.98 0.49 8.64
C GLU A 138 -19.89 0.33 7.58
N LYS A 139 -19.57 1.39 6.82
CA LYS A 139 -18.52 1.38 5.80
C LYS A 139 -17.13 1.18 6.39
N LEU A 140 -16.89 1.76 7.58
CA LEU A 140 -15.62 1.54 8.29
C LEU A 140 -15.51 0.10 8.79
N ALA A 141 -16.62 -0.49 9.27
CA ALA A 141 -16.65 -1.88 9.70
C ALA A 141 -16.41 -2.85 8.53
N GLU A 142 -17.03 -2.62 7.37
CA GLU A 142 -16.80 -3.41 6.17
C GLU A 142 -15.34 -3.36 5.72
N ASN A 143 -14.75 -2.16 5.66
CA ASN A 143 -13.35 -1.97 5.30
C ASN A 143 -12.41 -2.65 6.31
N PHE A 144 -12.71 -2.52 7.60
CA PHE A 144 -11.94 -3.18 8.66
C PHE A 144 -12.02 -4.70 8.55
N ASN A 145 -13.19 -5.26 8.33
CA ASN A 145 -13.38 -6.70 8.17
C ASN A 145 -12.61 -7.23 6.95
N ALA A 146 -12.67 -6.55 5.81
CA ALA A 146 -11.89 -6.92 4.63
C ALA A 146 -10.37 -6.93 4.90
N LEU A 147 -9.87 -5.95 5.66
CA LEU A 147 -8.47 -5.91 6.08
C LEU A 147 -8.15 -7.08 7.03
N MET A 148 -9.01 -7.35 8.02
CA MET A 148 -8.81 -8.41 8.99
C MET A 148 -8.80 -9.80 8.35
N GLU A 149 -9.72 -10.08 7.44
CA GLU A 149 -9.74 -11.35 6.69
C GLU A 149 -8.40 -11.59 5.97
N LEU A 150 -7.87 -10.55 5.32
CA LEU A 150 -6.61 -10.67 4.62
C LEU A 150 -5.43 -10.87 5.59
N VAL A 151 -5.39 -10.12 6.69
CA VAL A 151 -4.36 -10.28 7.73
C VAL A 151 -4.38 -11.69 8.30
N MET A 152 -5.56 -12.25 8.54
CA MET A 152 -5.70 -13.64 9.02
C MET A 152 -5.27 -14.68 7.98
N LYS A 153 -5.57 -14.46 6.69
CA LYS A 153 -5.08 -15.31 5.58
C LYS A 153 -3.57 -15.29 5.42
N LEU A 154 -2.94 -14.17 5.75
CA LEU A 154 -1.48 -14.00 5.66
C LEU A 154 -0.72 -14.48 6.91
N LYS A 155 -1.38 -15.17 7.83
CA LYS A 155 -0.73 -15.73 9.02
C LYS A 155 0.43 -16.65 8.62
N PRO A 156 1.67 -16.35 9.06
CA PRO A 156 2.81 -17.24 8.81
C PRO A 156 2.64 -18.57 9.56
N SER A 157 3.02 -19.67 8.94
CA SER A 157 3.00 -21.00 9.59
C SER A 157 3.96 -21.09 10.78
N THR A 158 5.00 -20.26 10.78
CA THR A 158 6.01 -20.17 11.84
C THR A 158 5.59 -19.31 13.03
N ALA A 159 4.46 -18.58 12.93
CA ALA A 159 3.93 -17.76 14.04
C ALA A 159 3.36 -18.67 15.12
N LYS A 160 4.05 -18.72 16.28
CA LYS A 160 3.63 -19.49 17.46
C LYS A 160 2.77 -18.65 18.40
N GLY A 161 1.81 -19.30 19.07
CA GLY A 161 0.96 -18.65 20.05
C GLY A 161 -0.18 -17.82 19.43
N VAL A 162 -0.62 -16.77 20.16
CA VAL A 162 -1.73 -15.90 19.73
C VAL A 162 -1.28 -14.98 18.62
N TYR A 163 -1.83 -15.15 17.41
CA TYR A 163 -1.47 -14.36 16.24
C TYR A 163 -2.08 -12.95 16.30
N LEU A 164 -3.36 -12.84 16.59
CA LEU A 164 -4.05 -11.56 16.77
C LEU A 164 -4.09 -11.19 18.24
N LYS A 165 -3.33 -10.18 18.65
CA LYS A 165 -3.28 -9.71 20.04
C LYS A 165 -4.32 -8.62 20.33
N GLY A 166 -4.80 -7.95 19.30
CA GLY A 166 -5.81 -6.92 19.40
C GLY A 166 -5.77 -5.94 18.26
N ALA A 167 -6.86 -5.22 18.08
CA ALA A 167 -6.99 -4.14 17.12
C ALA A 167 -7.45 -2.84 17.81
N THR A 168 -6.99 -1.72 17.29
CA THR A 168 -7.38 -0.40 17.79
C THR A 168 -7.59 0.52 16.59
N ILE A 169 -8.69 1.25 16.58
CA ILE A 169 -8.98 2.28 15.61
C ILE A 169 -8.78 3.66 16.24
N SER A 170 -8.20 4.59 15.52
CA SER A 170 -8.03 5.98 15.95
C SER A 170 -8.13 6.92 14.76
N ALA A 171 -8.52 8.16 15.00
CA ALA A 171 -8.45 9.23 14.02
C ALA A 171 -7.46 10.29 14.51
N THR A 172 -7.15 11.26 13.65
CA THR A 172 -6.26 12.37 14.00
C THR A 172 -6.80 13.09 15.24
N MET A 173 -5.95 13.24 16.27
CA MET A 173 -6.27 13.89 17.53
C MET A 173 -7.37 13.21 18.38
N THR A 174 -7.66 11.92 18.13
CA THR A 174 -8.60 11.14 18.96
C THR A 174 -7.88 10.06 19.78
N PRO A 175 -8.42 9.65 20.94
CA PRO A 175 -7.92 8.46 21.62
C PRO A 175 -8.13 7.21 20.78
N GLY A 176 -7.31 6.20 21.04
CA GLY A 176 -7.47 4.89 20.41
C GLY A 176 -8.66 4.10 21.02
N ILE A 177 -9.56 3.63 20.18
CA ILE A 177 -10.69 2.79 20.57
C ILE A 177 -10.30 1.34 20.30
N LYS A 178 -10.26 0.53 21.36
CA LYS A 178 -10.05 -0.92 21.21
C LYS A 178 -11.25 -1.56 20.56
N LEU A 179 -10.99 -2.46 19.63
CA LEU A 179 -12.01 -3.26 18.97
C LEU A 179 -11.98 -4.66 19.57
N ASP A 180 -13.16 -5.23 19.76
CA ASP A 180 -13.33 -6.62 20.15
C ASP A 180 -13.19 -7.50 18.90
N VAL A 181 -12.10 -8.29 18.83
CA VAL A 181 -11.66 -9.05 17.65
C VAL A 181 -11.15 -10.43 18.04
#